data_6a448754f988c3e5f404835682c0724e
#
_entry.id   6a448754f988c3e5f404835682c0724e
#
_cell.length_a   1.000
_cell.length_b   1.000
_cell.length_c   1.000
_cell.angle_alpha   90.00
_cell.angle_beta   90.00
_cell.angle_gamma   90.00
#
_symmetry.space_group_name_H-M   'P 1'
#
loop_
_entity.id
_entity.type
_entity.pdbx_description
1 polymer ?
#
loop_
_entity_poly.entity_id
_entity_poly.type
_entity_poly.pdbx_seq_one_letter_code
_entity_poly.pdbx_strand_id
1 'polypeptide(L)'
;MCYVMTQDLLLRYDHYLGANGYSKATCQKYKGDLQQFYNYQGSETVDEETCRAYQRYLMEHYTPRGACSKIVAVNTFFRFADWKVRMDVPKINRSTVSNAGMELTTSEYRSLLNAAKSQRNPRLYYLIQILALTKISVSEHQYITPEAVEQGFFLIPRGNSSKVVVLPNVLRKELSAFVESMKIKEGPIFSSRTGKPWDRAAIHKSLKRLCRGTKIDPEKVTARNLTHVVAFGAAVYKLDEKVKHINGARDKEEH
;
A
#
# COMPACT_ATOMS: atom_id res chain seq x y z
N MET A 1 -22.45 1.66 33.03
CA MET A 1 -21.31 2.50 33.48
C MET A 1 -21.12 3.58 32.43
N CYS A 2 -21.03 4.84 32.85
CA CYS A 2 -20.96 5.99 31.95
C CYS A 2 -19.56 6.61 32.05
N TYR A 3 -18.95 6.95 30.92
CA TYR A 3 -17.62 7.54 30.84
C TYR A 3 -17.72 8.94 30.24
N VAL A 4 -16.78 9.81 30.61
CA VAL A 4 -16.76 11.21 30.13
C VAL A 4 -15.59 11.41 29.16
N MET A 5 -15.90 11.92 27.98
CA MET A 5 -14.94 12.20 26.92
C MET A 5 -14.52 13.66 26.96
N THR A 6 -13.38 13.95 27.60
CA THR A 6 -12.88 15.31 27.79
C THR A 6 -11.86 15.70 26.71
N GLN A 7 -11.68 17.00 26.49
CA GLN A 7 -10.65 17.53 25.58
C GLN A 7 -9.23 17.16 26.03
N ASP A 8 -8.97 17.14 27.35
CA ASP A 8 -7.68 16.69 27.88
C ASP A 8 -7.39 15.22 27.52
N LEU A 9 -8.40 14.36 27.63
CA LEU A 9 -8.26 12.94 27.30
C LEU A 9 -7.95 12.75 25.79
N LEU A 10 -8.54 13.56 24.93
CA LEU A 10 -8.26 13.55 23.49
C LEU A 10 -6.82 14.00 23.16
N LEU A 11 -6.32 15.03 23.83
CA LEU A 11 -4.93 15.48 23.68
C LEU A 11 -3.93 14.41 24.16
N ARG A 12 -4.20 13.79 25.30
CA ARG A 12 -3.37 12.68 25.83
C ARG A 12 -3.36 11.48 24.88
N TYR A 13 -4.50 11.19 24.23
CA TYR A 13 -4.57 10.13 23.24
C TYR A 13 -3.71 10.41 22.00
N ASP A 14 -3.60 11.66 21.58
CA ASP A 14 -2.72 12.03 20.46
C ASP A 14 -1.25 11.74 20.78
N HIS A 15 -0.79 12.13 21.96
CA HIS A 15 0.56 11.79 22.42
C HIS A 15 0.77 10.28 22.53
N TYR A 16 -0.22 9.55 23.05
CA TYR A 16 -0.17 8.09 23.14
C TYR A 16 0.02 7.43 21.77
N LEU A 17 -0.72 7.85 20.76
CA LEU A 17 -0.57 7.30 19.40
C LEU A 17 0.83 7.52 18.83
N GLY A 18 1.38 8.72 19.01
CA GLY A 18 2.75 9.04 18.58
C GLY A 18 3.81 8.19 19.30
N ALA A 19 3.71 8.08 20.62
CA ALA A 19 4.64 7.31 21.46
C ALA A 19 4.60 5.79 21.17
N ASN A 20 3.44 5.27 20.75
CA ASN A 20 3.27 3.83 20.41
C ASN A 20 3.55 3.48 18.95
N GLY A 21 4.24 4.35 18.20
CA GLY A 21 4.74 4.05 16.86
C GLY A 21 3.68 4.03 15.77
N TYR A 22 2.51 4.62 15.99
CA TYR A 22 1.52 4.78 14.94
C TYR A 22 2.01 5.75 13.87
N SER A 23 1.80 5.44 12.59
CA SER A 23 2.15 6.34 11.50
C SER A 23 1.36 7.65 11.57
N LYS A 24 1.93 8.76 11.09
CA LYS A 24 1.23 10.06 11.02
C LYS A 24 -0.16 9.94 10.37
N ALA A 25 -0.27 9.15 9.29
CA ALA A 25 -1.53 8.93 8.60
C ALA A 25 -2.55 8.16 9.47
N THR A 26 -2.08 7.18 10.25
CA THR A 26 -2.93 6.45 11.21
C THR A 26 -3.40 7.36 12.34
N CYS A 27 -2.51 8.18 12.90
CA CYS A 27 -2.86 9.15 13.93
C CYS A 27 -3.94 10.12 13.45
N GLN A 28 -3.74 10.72 12.27
CA GLN A 28 -4.72 11.63 11.67
C GLN A 28 -6.07 10.96 11.42
N LYS A 29 -6.04 9.71 10.90
CA LYS A 29 -7.26 8.94 10.69
C LYS A 29 -8.00 8.65 12.00
N TYR A 30 -7.30 8.16 13.02
CA TYR A 30 -7.90 7.81 14.29
C TYR A 30 -8.49 9.04 15.00
N LYS A 31 -7.81 10.19 14.93
CA LYS A 31 -8.34 11.47 15.41
C LYS A 31 -9.64 11.85 14.67
N GLY A 32 -9.65 11.77 13.33
CA GLY A 32 -10.83 12.09 12.55
C GLY A 32 -12.01 11.16 12.84
N ASP A 33 -11.76 9.85 12.98
CA ASP A 33 -12.80 8.88 13.32
C ASP A 33 -13.33 9.09 14.75
N LEU A 34 -12.45 9.43 15.69
CA LEU A 34 -12.83 9.74 17.06
C LEU A 34 -13.62 11.06 17.19
N GLN A 35 -13.21 12.09 16.43
CA GLN A 35 -13.95 13.35 16.34
C GLN A 35 -15.35 13.14 15.78
N GLN A 36 -15.48 12.26 14.77
CA GLN A 36 -16.80 11.90 14.23
C GLN A 36 -17.68 11.20 15.27
N PHE A 37 -17.10 10.31 16.06
CA PHE A 37 -17.81 9.67 17.19
C PHE A 37 -18.28 10.70 18.22
N TYR A 38 -17.39 11.61 18.62
CA TYR A 38 -17.70 12.71 19.54
C TYR A 38 -18.85 13.59 19.02
N ASN A 39 -18.79 13.98 17.75
CA ASN A 39 -19.85 14.81 17.13
C ASN A 39 -21.18 14.05 17.00
N TYR A 40 -21.15 12.74 16.77
CA TYR A 40 -22.35 11.92 16.66
C TYR A 40 -23.13 11.84 17.97
N GLN A 41 -22.43 11.63 19.07
CA GLN A 41 -23.09 11.45 20.37
C GLN A 41 -23.69 12.75 20.95
N GLY A 42 -23.19 13.92 20.55
CA GLY A 42 -23.73 15.22 20.96
C GLY A 42 -23.64 15.53 22.47
N SER A 43 -23.01 14.65 23.25
CA SER A 43 -22.79 14.78 24.68
C SER A 43 -21.38 14.30 25.06
N GLU A 44 -20.88 14.68 26.23
CA GLU A 44 -19.57 14.21 26.70
C GLU A 44 -19.61 12.79 27.29
N THR A 45 -20.80 12.22 27.48
CA THR A 45 -20.98 10.94 28.17
C THR A 45 -21.11 9.77 27.18
N VAL A 46 -20.37 8.71 27.45
CA VAL A 46 -20.33 7.48 26.64
C VAL A 46 -20.69 6.28 27.50
N ASP A 47 -21.64 5.49 27.05
CA ASP A 47 -22.05 4.23 27.62
C ASP A 47 -22.23 3.13 26.54
N GLU A 48 -22.71 1.95 26.94
CA GLU A 48 -22.95 0.86 26.00
C GLU A 48 -24.06 1.17 24.98
N GLU A 49 -25.08 1.94 25.36
CA GLU A 49 -26.18 2.29 24.47
C GLU A 49 -25.70 3.24 23.38
N THR A 50 -24.94 4.26 23.75
CA THR A 50 -24.25 5.17 22.81
C THR A 50 -23.38 4.40 21.81
N CYS A 51 -22.62 3.42 22.29
CA CYS A 51 -21.78 2.60 21.44
C CYS A 51 -22.58 1.74 20.45
N ARG A 52 -23.68 1.12 20.91
CA ARG A 52 -24.58 0.33 20.03
C ARG A 52 -25.29 1.20 19.02
N ALA A 53 -25.72 2.40 19.39
CA ALA A 53 -26.35 3.35 18.49
C ALA A 53 -25.37 3.81 17.39
N TYR A 54 -24.14 4.18 17.78
CA TYR A 54 -23.11 4.57 16.81
C TYR A 54 -22.70 3.42 15.89
N GLN A 55 -22.61 2.20 16.42
CA GLN A 55 -22.31 1.02 15.60
C GLN A 55 -23.39 0.79 14.52
N ARG A 56 -24.68 0.90 14.87
CA ARG A 56 -25.78 0.82 13.91
C ARG A 56 -25.66 1.90 12.84
N TYR A 57 -25.48 3.15 13.27
CA TYR A 57 -25.25 4.27 12.36
C TYR A 57 -24.12 4.00 11.36
N LEU A 58 -22.96 3.49 11.84
CA LEU A 58 -21.85 3.17 10.96
C LEU A 58 -22.19 2.07 9.96
N MET A 59 -22.95 1.05 10.36
CA MET A 59 -23.34 -0.04 9.45
C MET A 59 -24.35 0.39 8.39
N GLU A 60 -25.18 1.39 8.68
CA GLU A 60 -26.16 1.94 7.74
C GLU A 60 -25.54 2.92 6.74
N HIS A 61 -24.55 3.73 7.17
CA HIS A 61 -24.04 4.85 6.38
C HIS A 61 -22.68 4.59 5.72
N TYR A 62 -21.99 3.51 6.09
CA TYR A 62 -20.66 3.20 5.57
C TYR A 62 -20.58 1.77 5.01
N THR A 63 -19.62 1.55 4.12
CA THR A 63 -19.29 0.18 3.71
C THR A 63 -18.86 -0.65 4.92
N PRO A 64 -19.10 -1.97 4.95
CA PRO A 64 -18.70 -2.83 6.09
C PRO A 64 -17.24 -2.66 6.49
N ARG A 65 -16.33 -2.50 5.50
CA ARG A 65 -14.90 -2.26 5.77
C ARG A 65 -14.65 -0.88 6.37
N GLY A 66 -15.38 0.14 5.91
CA GLY A 66 -15.33 1.50 6.45
C GLY A 66 -15.80 1.55 7.90
N ALA A 67 -16.96 0.96 8.18
CA ALA A 67 -17.52 0.84 9.52
C ALA A 67 -16.54 0.13 10.49
N CYS A 68 -16.03 -1.06 10.11
CA CYS A 68 -15.03 -1.77 10.91
C CYS A 68 -13.80 -0.92 11.22
N SER A 69 -13.31 -0.15 10.23
CA SER A 69 -12.13 0.69 10.41
C SER A 69 -12.37 1.81 11.42
N LYS A 70 -13.58 2.40 11.44
CA LYS A 70 -13.99 3.43 12.42
C LYS A 70 -14.19 2.84 13.82
N ILE A 71 -14.85 1.69 13.92
CA ILE A 71 -15.02 0.96 15.18
C ILE A 71 -13.65 0.64 15.82
N VAL A 72 -12.70 0.16 15.03
CA VAL A 72 -11.33 -0.14 15.52
C VAL A 72 -10.64 1.13 16.07
N ALA A 73 -10.79 2.28 15.40
CA ALA A 73 -10.22 3.54 15.85
C ALA A 73 -10.80 3.96 17.21
N VAL A 74 -12.13 3.94 17.37
CA VAL A 74 -12.80 4.30 18.62
C VAL A 74 -12.50 3.29 19.73
N ASN A 75 -12.51 1.99 19.46
CA ASN A 75 -12.14 0.96 20.44
C ASN A 75 -10.67 1.09 20.88
N THR A 76 -9.78 1.61 20.03
CA THR A 76 -8.39 1.88 20.42
C THR A 76 -8.31 3.01 21.44
N PHE A 77 -9.16 4.03 21.27
CA PHE A 77 -9.30 5.09 22.27
C PHE A 77 -9.88 4.56 23.59
N PHE A 78 -10.94 3.76 23.57
CA PHE A 78 -11.52 3.17 24.79
C PHE A 78 -10.48 2.34 25.57
N ARG A 79 -9.65 1.59 24.86
CA ARG A 79 -8.55 0.83 25.47
C ARG A 79 -7.50 1.73 26.09
N PHE A 80 -7.12 2.82 25.43
CA PHE A 80 -6.21 3.82 25.98
C PHE A 80 -6.76 4.47 27.25
N ALA A 81 -8.06 4.79 27.28
CA ALA A 81 -8.76 5.41 28.41
C ALA A 81 -9.12 4.41 29.54
N ASP A 82 -8.77 3.13 29.37
CA ASP A 82 -9.17 2.00 30.26
C ASP A 82 -10.69 1.91 30.48
N TRP A 83 -11.47 2.27 29.45
CA TRP A 83 -12.92 2.12 29.50
C TRP A 83 -13.32 0.66 29.23
N LYS A 84 -14.28 0.15 30.01
CA LYS A 84 -14.76 -1.24 29.86
C LYS A 84 -15.80 -1.41 28.75
N VAL A 85 -16.25 -0.30 28.15
CA VAL A 85 -17.17 -0.30 27.02
C VAL A 85 -16.42 -0.61 25.72
N ARG A 86 -17.09 -1.33 24.81
CA ARG A 86 -16.49 -1.70 23.53
C ARG A 86 -17.57 -1.97 22.47
N MET A 87 -17.30 -1.58 21.22
CA MET A 87 -18.10 -1.96 20.06
C MET A 87 -17.59 -3.25 19.44
N ASP A 88 -18.50 -4.14 19.04
CA ASP A 88 -18.11 -5.34 18.29
C ASP A 88 -17.61 -4.98 16.90
N VAL A 89 -16.49 -5.55 16.51
CA VAL A 89 -15.98 -5.40 15.14
C VAL A 89 -16.61 -6.48 14.27
N PRO A 90 -17.49 -6.11 13.31
CA PRO A 90 -18.14 -7.08 12.46
C PRO A 90 -17.12 -7.94 11.71
N LYS A 91 -17.36 -9.27 11.70
CA LYS A 91 -16.53 -10.18 10.90
C LYS A 91 -16.84 -9.97 9.43
N ILE A 92 -15.92 -9.37 8.69
CA ILE A 92 -16.03 -9.26 7.24
C ILE A 92 -15.54 -10.58 6.63
N ASN A 93 -16.46 -11.38 6.10
CA ASN A 93 -16.11 -12.55 5.32
C ASN A 93 -15.33 -12.10 4.07
N ARG A 94 -14.01 -12.32 4.08
CA ARG A 94 -13.13 -12.00 2.93
C ARG A 94 -13.43 -12.87 1.71
N SER A 95 -14.10 -14.01 1.91
CA SER A 95 -14.46 -14.98 0.87
C SER A 95 -15.67 -14.59 0.01
N THR A 96 -16.56 -13.72 0.48
CA THR A 96 -17.78 -13.36 -0.24
C THR A 96 -17.62 -12.20 -1.23
N VAL A 97 -16.51 -11.46 -1.17
CA VAL A 97 -16.11 -10.56 -2.25
C VAL A 97 -14.97 -11.25 -3.01
N SER A 98 -15.26 -12.37 -3.63
CA SER A 98 -14.43 -12.86 -4.72
C SER A 98 -14.47 -11.77 -5.79
N ASN A 99 -13.38 -11.03 -5.96
CA ASN A 99 -13.16 -10.19 -7.14
C ASN A 99 -12.95 -11.09 -8.38
N ALA A 100 -13.72 -12.18 -8.48
CA ALA A 100 -13.70 -13.03 -9.66
C ALA A 100 -14.04 -12.15 -10.87
N GLY A 101 -13.08 -11.96 -11.75
CA GLY A 101 -13.18 -11.06 -12.89
C GLY A 101 -12.59 -9.65 -12.69
N MET A 102 -12.25 -9.23 -11.47
CA MET A 102 -11.59 -7.94 -11.21
C MET A 102 -10.06 -8.05 -11.15
N GLU A 103 -9.49 -9.24 -11.31
CA GLU A 103 -8.05 -9.45 -11.37
C GLU A 103 -7.50 -9.17 -12.77
N LEU A 104 -6.26 -8.67 -12.83
CA LEU A 104 -5.55 -8.50 -14.09
C LEU A 104 -5.02 -9.85 -14.59
N THR A 105 -5.39 -10.20 -15.80
CA THR A 105 -4.81 -11.35 -16.50
C THR A 105 -3.40 -11.04 -17.00
N THR A 106 -2.63 -12.08 -17.32
CA THR A 106 -1.29 -11.93 -17.91
C THR A 106 -1.33 -11.20 -19.25
N SER A 107 -2.38 -11.41 -20.06
CA SER A 107 -2.56 -10.73 -21.34
C SER A 107 -2.86 -9.23 -21.15
N GLU A 108 -3.74 -8.88 -20.20
CA GLU A 108 -4.02 -7.49 -19.85
C GLU A 108 -2.77 -6.78 -19.31
N TYR A 109 -1.99 -7.45 -18.46
CA TYR A 109 -0.71 -6.91 -17.97
C TYR A 109 0.28 -6.61 -19.11
N ARG A 110 0.44 -7.54 -20.08
CA ARG A 110 1.28 -7.31 -21.26
C ARG A 110 0.77 -6.14 -22.09
N SER A 111 -0.55 -6.03 -22.26
CA SER A 111 -1.16 -4.91 -22.98
C SER A 111 -0.91 -3.57 -22.29
N LEU A 112 -0.94 -3.52 -20.95
CA LEU A 112 -0.56 -2.32 -20.18
C LEU A 112 0.89 -1.93 -20.40
N LEU A 113 1.83 -2.88 -20.38
CA LEU A 113 3.24 -2.62 -20.65
C LEU A 113 3.46 -2.08 -22.07
N ASN A 114 2.79 -2.67 -23.05
CA ASN A 114 2.87 -2.22 -24.44
C ASN A 114 2.29 -0.80 -24.60
N ALA A 115 1.16 -0.50 -23.95
CA ALA A 115 0.58 0.84 -23.93
C ALA A 115 1.53 1.87 -23.29
N ALA A 116 2.22 1.52 -22.19
CA ALA A 116 3.20 2.40 -21.56
C ALA A 116 4.41 2.68 -22.48
N LYS A 117 4.89 1.66 -23.23
CA LYS A 117 5.94 1.82 -24.23
C LYS A 117 5.49 2.73 -25.38
N SER A 118 4.31 2.48 -25.96
CA SER A 118 3.76 3.26 -27.08
C SER A 118 3.54 4.72 -26.71
N GLN A 119 3.10 5.00 -25.48
CA GLN A 119 2.93 6.36 -24.97
C GLN A 119 4.26 7.02 -24.55
N ARG A 120 5.40 6.37 -24.77
CA ARG A 120 6.73 6.84 -24.38
C ARG A 120 6.80 7.28 -22.91
N ASN A 121 6.18 6.50 -22.03
CA ASN A 121 6.17 6.75 -20.59
C ASN A 121 7.02 5.72 -19.82
N PRO A 122 8.36 5.83 -19.87
CA PRO A 122 9.25 4.85 -19.26
C PRO A 122 9.06 4.76 -17.74
N ARG A 123 8.74 5.88 -17.08
CA ARG A 123 8.50 5.92 -15.64
C ARG A 123 7.33 5.02 -15.25
N LEU A 124 6.22 5.07 -15.97
CA LEU A 124 5.06 4.24 -15.69
C LEU A 124 5.31 2.77 -16.09
N TYR A 125 6.02 2.56 -17.19
CA TYR A 125 6.43 1.23 -17.65
C TYR A 125 7.22 0.47 -16.58
N TYR A 126 8.26 1.08 -16.04
CA TYR A 126 9.08 0.44 -14.99
C TYR A 126 8.36 0.32 -13.66
N LEU A 127 7.53 1.30 -13.30
CA LEU A 127 6.72 1.21 -12.06
C LEU A 127 5.75 0.01 -12.11
N ILE A 128 5.09 -0.23 -13.24
CA ILE A 128 4.19 -1.38 -13.43
C ILE A 128 4.96 -2.69 -13.24
N GLN A 129 6.15 -2.81 -13.82
CA GLN A 129 6.99 -4.01 -13.67
C GLN A 129 7.43 -4.22 -12.23
N ILE A 130 7.90 -3.18 -11.55
CA ILE A 130 8.33 -3.25 -10.16
C ILE A 130 7.19 -3.73 -9.26
N LEU A 131 6.01 -3.13 -9.38
CA LEU A 131 4.84 -3.53 -8.58
C LEU A 131 4.49 -5.01 -8.81
N ALA A 132 4.52 -5.46 -10.06
CA ALA A 132 4.20 -6.84 -10.40
C ALA A 132 5.25 -7.84 -9.93
N LEU A 133 6.53 -7.51 -10.04
CA LEU A 133 7.64 -8.45 -9.75
C LEU A 133 8.03 -8.47 -8.28
N THR A 134 8.08 -7.31 -7.61
CA THR A 134 8.55 -7.22 -6.22
C THR A 134 7.43 -7.28 -5.18
N LYS A 135 6.16 -7.19 -5.62
CA LYS A 135 4.98 -7.21 -4.74
C LYS A 135 4.99 -6.12 -3.67
N ILE A 136 5.67 -5.01 -3.91
CA ILE A 136 5.64 -3.84 -3.01
C ILE A 136 4.33 -3.06 -3.17
N SER A 137 3.96 -2.33 -2.14
CA SER A 137 2.86 -1.36 -2.23
C SER A 137 3.29 -0.11 -3.00
N VAL A 138 2.31 0.65 -3.52
CA VAL A 138 2.61 1.90 -4.25
C VAL A 138 3.45 2.87 -3.43
N SER A 139 3.17 3.03 -2.14
CA SER A 139 3.94 3.95 -1.28
C SER A 139 5.38 3.54 -1.07
N GLU A 140 5.71 2.26 -1.30
CA GLU A 140 7.05 1.73 -1.08
C GLU A 140 8.01 1.99 -2.25
N HIS A 141 7.51 2.44 -3.40
CA HIS A 141 8.38 2.81 -4.53
C HIS A 141 9.36 3.94 -4.17
N GLN A 142 9.07 4.73 -3.14
CA GLN A 142 9.96 5.80 -2.69
C GLN A 142 11.33 5.32 -2.20
N TYR A 143 11.44 4.05 -1.81
CA TYR A 143 12.69 3.44 -1.35
C TYR A 143 13.57 2.92 -2.49
N ILE A 144 13.11 3.02 -3.74
CA ILE A 144 13.89 2.64 -4.91
C ILE A 144 14.66 3.86 -5.39
N THR A 145 15.93 3.91 -5.03
CA THR A 145 16.88 4.97 -5.38
C THR A 145 17.89 4.46 -6.40
N PRO A 146 18.72 5.32 -7.02
CA PRO A 146 19.83 4.88 -7.86
C PRO A 146 20.75 3.87 -7.17
N GLU A 147 21.10 4.11 -5.91
CA GLU A 147 21.93 3.22 -5.11
C GLU A 147 21.25 1.84 -4.90
N ALA A 148 19.93 1.83 -4.66
CA ALA A 148 19.15 0.60 -4.54
C ALA A 148 19.16 -0.22 -5.85
N VAL A 149 19.11 0.46 -6.99
CA VAL A 149 19.23 -0.17 -8.31
C VAL A 149 20.63 -0.72 -8.51
N GLU A 150 21.67 0.01 -8.12
CA GLU A 150 23.07 -0.43 -8.21
C GLU A 150 23.33 -1.65 -7.32
N GLN A 151 22.87 -1.63 -6.06
CA GLN A 151 22.99 -2.74 -5.13
C GLN A 151 22.15 -3.97 -5.51
N GLY A 152 21.03 -3.76 -6.23
CA GLY A 152 20.09 -4.79 -6.59
C GLY A 152 19.08 -5.16 -5.50
N PHE A 153 19.02 -4.40 -4.42
CA PHE A 153 18.03 -4.53 -3.35
C PHE A 153 17.78 -3.21 -2.65
N PHE A 154 16.70 -3.12 -1.90
CA PHE A 154 16.41 -1.98 -1.03
C PHE A 154 15.68 -2.41 0.24
N LEU A 155 15.72 -1.54 1.25
CA LEU A 155 15.14 -1.77 2.56
C LEU A 155 13.86 -0.94 2.72
N ILE A 156 12.80 -1.56 3.18
CA ILE A 156 11.54 -0.89 3.53
C ILE A 156 11.40 -0.91 5.06
N PRO A 157 11.40 0.25 5.73
CA PRO A 157 11.21 0.33 7.18
C PRO A 157 9.87 -0.27 7.63
N ARG A 158 9.90 -1.04 8.73
CA ARG A 158 8.75 -1.68 9.36
C ARG A 158 8.86 -1.56 10.89
N GLY A 159 8.51 -0.40 11.44
CA GLY A 159 8.73 -0.13 12.86
C GLY A 159 10.21 -0.29 13.23
N ASN A 160 10.52 -1.25 14.11
CA ASN A 160 11.89 -1.52 14.56
C ASN A 160 12.67 -2.50 13.65
N SER A 161 12.10 -2.91 12.53
CA SER A 161 12.71 -3.82 11.56
C SER A 161 12.67 -3.24 10.15
N SER A 162 13.31 -3.94 9.19
CA SER A 162 13.26 -3.59 7.77
C SER A 162 12.96 -4.82 6.93
N LYS A 163 12.12 -4.65 5.91
CA LYS A 163 11.89 -5.67 4.89
C LYS A 163 12.89 -5.46 3.76
N VAL A 164 13.68 -6.49 3.46
CA VAL A 164 14.56 -6.52 2.28
C VAL A 164 13.74 -6.87 1.05
N VAL A 165 13.90 -6.11 -0.03
CA VAL A 165 13.29 -6.39 -1.34
C VAL A 165 14.39 -6.47 -2.39
N VAL A 166 14.53 -7.63 -3.03
CA VAL A 166 15.52 -7.87 -4.08
C VAL A 166 14.93 -7.50 -5.44
N LEU A 167 15.71 -6.79 -6.26
CA LEU A 167 15.37 -6.49 -7.65
C LEU A 167 15.82 -7.64 -8.55
N PRO A 168 14.94 -8.22 -9.40
CA PRO A 168 15.36 -9.20 -10.40
C PRO A 168 16.44 -8.65 -11.32
N ASN A 169 17.47 -9.44 -11.64
CA ASN A 169 18.64 -8.99 -12.41
C ASN A 169 18.28 -8.37 -13.78
N VAL A 170 17.28 -8.93 -14.47
CA VAL A 170 16.80 -8.37 -15.73
C VAL A 170 16.24 -6.97 -15.55
N LEU A 171 15.37 -6.79 -14.54
CA LEU A 171 14.77 -5.50 -14.23
C LEU A 171 15.82 -4.49 -13.72
N ARG A 172 16.79 -4.96 -12.93
CA ARG A 172 17.89 -4.13 -12.44
C ARG A 172 18.67 -3.49 -13.59
N LYS A 173 19.08 -4.27 -14.62
CA LYS A 173 19.80 -3.75 -15.80
C LYS A 173 18.98 -2.69 -16.54
N GLU A 174 17.70 -2.94 -16.77
CA GLU A 174 16.80 -1.97 -17.40
C GLU A 174 16.61 -0.70 -16.58
N LEU A 175 16.52 -0.83 -15.25
CA LEU A 175 16.41 0.32 -14.34
C LEU A 175 17.70 1.15 -14.28
N SER A 176 18.88 0.52 -14.36
CA SER A 176 20.15 1.26 -14.46
C SER A 176 20.18 2.15 -15.71
N ALA A 177 19.84 1.60 -16.87
CA ALA A 177 19.73 2.38 -18.09
C ALA A 177 18.66 3.48 -18.02
N PHE A 178 17.54 3.23 -17.35
CA PHE A 178 16.51 4.24 -17.10
C PHE A 178 17.04 5.38 -16.20
N VAL A 179 17.68 5.06 -15.09
CA VAL A 179 18.28 6.04 -14.15
C VAL A 179 19.27 6.94 -14.88
N GLU A 180 20.17 6.37 -15.69
CA GLU A 180 21.14 7.10 -16.52
C GLU A 180 20.44 8.00 -17.54
N SER A 181 19.47 7.46 -18.30
CA SER A 181 18.75 8.23 -19.32
C SER A 181 17.98 9.41 -18.77
N MET A 182 17.46 9.27 -17.55
CA MET A 182 16.72 10.32 -16.83
C MET A 182 17.64 11.23 -16.00
N LYS A 183 18.96 10.96 -15.96
CA LYS A 183 19.98 11.70 -15.18
C LYS A 183 19.61 11.82 -13.70
N ILE A 184 19.04 10.75 -13.11
CA ILE A 184 18.63 10.72 -11.70
C ILE A 184 19.89 10.42 -10.86
N LYS A 185 20.34 11.39 -10.06
CA LYS A 185 21.56 11.26 -9.24
C LYS A 185 21.25 10.77 -7.82
N GLU A 186 20.10 11.15 -7.26
CA GLU A 186 19.73 10.88 -5.87
C GLU A 186 18.21 10.82 -5.70
N GLY A 187 17.75 10.29 -4.58
CA GLY A 187 16.35 10.19 -4.21
C GLY A 187 15.56 9.12 -4.98
N PRO A 188 14.24 9.11 -4.89
CA PRO A 188 13.39 8.11 -5.54
C PRO A 188 13.46 8.18 -7.05
N ILE A 189 13.71 7.06 -7.74
CA ILE A 189 13.74 7.02 -9.22
C ILE A 189 12.37 7.31 -9.85
N PHE A 190 11.29 7.08 -9.08
CA PHE A 190 9.93 7.48 -9.45
C PHE A 190 9.52 8.74 -8.68
N SER A 191 10.05 9.86 -9.09
CA SER A 191 9.82 11.18 -8.46
C SER A 191 9.02 12.11 -9.36
N SER A 192 8.40 13.12 -8.76
CA SER A 192 7.83 14.27 -9.46
C SER A 192 8.96 15.18 -10.00
N ARG A 193 8.57 16.25 -10.72
CA ARG A 193 9.54 17.28 -11.16
C ARG A 193 10.25 18.00 -10.01
N THR A 194 9.67 17.95 -8.80
CA THR A 194 10.24 18.57 -7.59
C THR A 194 11.09 17.60 -6.76
N GLY A 195 11.45 16.44 -7.29
CA GLY A 195 12.25 15.42 -6.58
C GLY A 195 11.49 14.62 -5.51
N LYS A 196 10.24 14.99 -5.18
CA LYS A 196 9.42 14.23 -4.23
C LYS A 196 8.96 12.91 -4.84
N PRO A 197 8.78 11.83 -4.03
CA PRO A 197 8.21 10.58 -4.51
C PRO A 197 6.93 10.82 -5.31
N TRP A 198 6.72 10.03 -6.36
CA TRP A 198 5.52 10.16 -7.18
C TRP A 198 4.27 9.89 -6.35
N ASP A 199 3.34 10.84 -6.33
CA ASP A 199 2.14 10.76 -5.50
C ASP A 199 1.24 9.59 -5.89
N ARG A 200 0.68 8.92 -4.88
CA ARG A 200 -0.19 7.76 -5.07
C ARG A 200 -1.42 8.06 -5.94
N ALA A 201 -2.06 9.21 -5.74
CA ALA A 201 -3.23 9.59 -6.52
C ALA A 201 -2.84 9.87 -7.98
N ALA A 202 -1.68 10.50 -8.21
CA ALA A 202 -1.13 10.74 -9.54
C ALA A 202 -0.77 9.44 -10.25
N ILE A 203 -0.17 8.47 -9.55
CA ILE A 203 0.09 7.12 -10.08
C ILE A 203 -1.22 6.44 -10.49
N HIS A 204 -2.21 6.43 -9.61
CA HIS A 204 -3.53 5.84 -9.88
C HIS A 204 -4.19 6.48 -11.12
N LYS A 205 -4.17 7.82 -11.20
CA LYS A 205 -4.70 8.56 -12.37
C LYS A 205 -3.93 8.20 -13.65
N SER A 206 -2.61 8.03 -13.57
CA SER A 206 -1.78 7.65 -14.72
C SER A 206 -2.06 6.22 -15.18
N LEU A 207 -2.23 5.27 -14.26
CA LEU A 207 -2.64 3.90 -14.57
C LEU A 207 -4.01 3.85 -15.25
N LYS A 208 -5.00 4.56 -14.73
CA LYS A 208 -6.34 4.66 -15.35
C LYS A 208 -6.28 5.30 -16.74
N ARG A 209 -5.44 6.33 -16.93
CA ARG A 209 -5.26 6.98 -18.24
C ARG A 209 -4.62 6.03 -19.25
N LEU A 210 -3.71 5.16 -18.81
CA LEU A 210 -3.04 4.18 -19.67
C LEU A 210 -4.02 3.22 -20.33
N CYS A 211 -5.17 2.94 -19.66
CA CYS A 211 -6.20 2.06 -20.20
C CYS A 211 -6.94 2.66 -21.41
N ARG A 212 -6.85 3.99 -21.63
CA ARG A 212 -7.47 4.64 -22.78
C ARG A 212 -6.82 4.12 -24.07
N GLY A 213 -7.62 3.58 -24.95
CA GLY A 213 -7.14 2.93 -26.19
C GLY A 213 -6.75 1.46 -26.04
N THR A 214 -6.91 0.89 -24.87
CA THR A 214 -6.84 -0.57 -24.63
C THR A 214 -8.25 -1.14 -24.41
N LYS A 215 -8.39 -2.46 -24.52
CA LYS A 215 -9.64 -3.16 -24.17
C LYS A 215 -9.72 -3.54 -22.69
N ILE A 216 -8.87 -2.95 -21.83
CA ILE A 216 -8.78 -3.28 -20.41
C ILE A 216 -9.73 -2.40 -19.65
N ASP A 217 -10.55 -3.03 -18.78
CA ASP A 217 -11.38 -2.31 -17.83
C ASP A 217 -10.49 -1.49 -16.86
N PRO A 218 -10.61 -0.16 -16.83
CA PRO A 218 -9.84 0.68 -15.92
C PRO A 218 -10.02 0.31 -14.44
N GLU A 219 -11.14 -0.27 -14.03
CA GLU A 219 -11.37 -0.66 -12.64
C GLU A 219 -10.49 -1.84 -12.20
N LYS A 220 -10.07 -2.69 -13.12
CA LYS A 220 -9.07 -3.74 -12.87
C LYS A 220 -7.66 -3.19 -12.67
N VAL A 221 -7.33 -2.01 -13.23
CA VAL A 221 -5.97 -1.47 -13.23
C VAL A 221 -5.72 -0.66 -11.98
N THR A 222 -5.45 -1.38 -10.91
CA THR A 222 -5.04 -0.83 -9.61
C THR A 222 -3.64 -1.32 -9.27
N ALA A 223 -2.90 -0.55 -8.48
CA ALA A 223 -1.60 -0.97 -8.00
C ALA A 223 -1.67 -2.30 -7.22
N ARG A 224 -2.77 -2.53 -6.51
CA ARG A 224 -3.01 -3.79 -5.81
C ARG A 224 -3.11 -4.96 -6.79
N ASN A 225 -3.91 -4.83 -7.85
CA ASN A 225 -4.08 -5.89 -8.84
C ASN A 225 -2.77 -6.17 -9.60
N LEU A 226 -1.95 -5.15 -9.84
CA LEU A 226 -0.60 -5.34 -10.39
C LEU A 226 0.27 -6.22 -9.49
N THR A 227 0.19 -6.08 -8.16
CA THR A 227 0.94 -6.95 -7.24
C THR A 227 0.41 -8.39 -7.18
N HIS A 228 -0.81 -8.64 -7.68
CA HIS A 228 -1.44 -9.96 -7.71
C HIS A 228 -1.33 -10.68 -9.07
N VAL A 229 -0.74 -10.06 -10.09
CA VAL A 229 -0.49 -10.74 -11.37
C VAL A 229 0.49 -11.89 -11.15
N VAL A 230 -0.06 -13.11 -11.08
CA VAL A 230 0.63 -14.30 -10.54
C VAL A 230 1.64 -14.88 -11.53
N ALA A 231 1.40 -14.77 -12.82
CA ALA A 231 2.09 -15.60 -13.82
C ALA A 231 3.50 -15.12 -14.23
N PHE A 232 3.85 -13.85 -14.02
CA PHE A 232 5.12 -13.31 -14.53
C PHE A 232 6.24 -13.31 -13.49
N GLY A 233 5.94 -13.04 -12.23
CA GLY A 233 6.95 -12.98 -11.17
C GLY A 233 7.62 -14.32 -10.92
N ALA A 234 6.86 -15.41 -10.90
CA ALA A 234 7.39 -16.76 -10.64
C ALA A 234 8.26 -17.30 -11.79
N ALA A 235 7.95 -16.94 -13.04
CA ALA A 235 8.72 -17.39 -14.21
C ALA A 235 10.07 -16.65 -14.32
N VAL A 236 10.10 -15.36 -13.99
CA VAL A 236 11.34 -14.56 -14.00
C VAL A 236 12.25 -14.94 -12.84
N TYR A 237 11.70 -15.18 -11.63
CA TYR A 237 12.49 -15.67 -10.50
C TYR A 237 13.07 -17.07 -10.75
N LYS A 238 12.31 -17.98 -11.36
CA LYS A 238 12.82 -19.31 -11.76
C LYS A 238 13.91 -19.25 -12.81
N LEU A 239 13.88 -18.27 -13.71
CA LEU A 239 14.96 -18.04 -14.68
C LEU A 239 16.22 -17.50 -13.99
N ASP A 240 16.09 -16.56 -13.04
CA ASP A 240 17.23 -16.03 -12.28
C ASP A 240 17.87 -17.10 -11.39
N GLU A 241 17.08 -17.98 -10.77
CA GLU A 241 17.62 -19.12 -10.00
C GLU A 241 18.32 -20.15 -10.89
N LYS A 242 17.76 -20.45 -12.05
CA LYS A 242 18.44 -21.33 -13.04
C LYS A 242 19.76 -20.74 -13.51
N VAL A 243 19.82 -19.43 -13.76
CA VAL A 243 21.06 -18.75 -14.18
C VAL A 243 22.10 -18.75 -13.04
N LYS A 244 21.68 -18.60 -11.78
CA LYS A 244 22.58 -18.74 -10.63
C LYS A 244 23.12 -20.16 -10.49
N HIS A 245 22.28 -21.18 -10.68
CA HIS A 245 22.74 -22.57 -10.66
C HIS A 245 23.74 -22.90 -11.79
N ILE A 246 23.52 -22.36 -12.98
CA ILE A 246 24.42 -22.55 -14.12
C ILE A 246 25.77 -21.85 -13.88
N ASN A 247 25.76 -20.64 -13.34
CA ASN A 247 27.00 -19.91 -13.05
C ASN A 247 27.74 -20.50 -11.84
N GLY A 248 27.05 -20.94 -10.79
CA GLY A 248 27.66 -21.60 -9.63
C GLY A 248 28.18 -23.02 -9.92
N ALA A 249 27.75 -23.67 -11.00
CA ALA A 249 28.30 -24.92 -11.46
C ALA A 249 29.59 -24.74 -12.27
N ARG A 250 29.72 -23.64 -13.05
CA ARG A 250 30.94 -23.29 -13.79
C ARG A 250 32.12 -22.96 -12.86
N ASP A 251 31.87 -22.26 -11.77
CA ASP A 251 32.91 -21.89 -10.79
C ASP A 251 33.44 -23.11 -9.97
N LYS A 252 32.77 -24.26 -10.07
CA LYS A 252 33.21 -25.52 -9.42
C LYS A 252 33.97 -26.48 -10.36
N GLU A 253 33.93 -26.23 -11.66
CA GLU A 253 34.69 -27.03 -12.66
C GLU A 253 36.02 -26.38 -13.04
N GLU A 254 36.33 -25.17 -12.54
CA GLU A 254 37.61 -24.48 -12.76
C GLU A 254 38.53 -24.49 -11.53
N HIS A 255 38.27 -25.36 -10.55
CA HIS A 255 39.13 -25.64 -9.40
C HIS A 255 39.29 -27.17 -9.28
#